data_2b198e13a5a3757b72f541a8c1dd0ad2
#
_entry.id   2b198e13a5a3757b72f541a8c1dd0ad2
#
_cell.length_a   1.000
_cell.length_b   1.000
_cell.length_c   1.000
_cell.angle_alpha   90.00
_cell.angle_beta   90.00
_cell.angle_gamma   90.00
#
_symmetry.space_group_name_H-M   'P 1'
#
loop_
_entity.id
_entity.type
_entity.pdbx_description
1 polymer ?
#
loop_
_entity_poly.entity_id
_entity_poly.type
_entity_poly.pdbx_seq_one_letter_code
_entity_poly.pdbx_strand_id
1 'polypeptide(L)'
;MRSAVAFLLAGLVTGPGAVWADEQVWALLKGGGQVILIRHAITTPEVGDPPGMRLDDCSTQRNLTDEGRRDARRLGERFGARGIVVDRVLSSPWCRCLETARLAFGAVEAWQPLSNLFGRNETRSEHVRQMRALVGERRTGGNVVLVSHGSTISALTGVMPAPAEMVVVTPQGAGRFTVAGRLTAP
;
A
#
# COMPACT_ATOMS: atom_id res chain seq x y z
N MET A 1 -44.18 -31.59 18.66
CA MET A 1 -43.03 -31.72 17.75
C MET A 1 -42.28 -30.41 17.79
N ARG A 2 -41.10 -30.36 18.41
CA ARG A 2 -40.24 -29.14 18.53
C ARG A 2 -39.04 -29.34 17.62
N SER A 3 -38.98 -28.60 16.51
CA SER A 3 -37.83 -28.61 15.58
C SER A 3 -36.70 -27.75 16.16
N ALA A 4 -35.56 -28.35 16.44
CA ALA A 4 -34.34 -27.68 16.81
C ALA A 4 -33.63 -27.23 15.54
N VAL A 5 -33.44 -25.92 15.38
CA VAL A 5 -32.62 -25.31 14.32
C VAL A 5 -31.20 -25.26 14.85
N ALA A 6 -30.31 -26.05 14.26
CA ALA A 6 -28.89 -26.01 14.56
C ALA A 6 -28.24 -24.88 13.77
N PHE A 7 -27.71 -23.87 14.43
CA PHE A 7 -26.84 -22.83 13.84
C PHE A 7 -25.44 -23.42 13.67
N LEU A 8 -25.03 -23.64 12.44
CA LEU A 8 -23.64 -23.93 12.08
C LEU A 8 -22.86 -22.63 12.10
N LEU A 9 -22.03 -22.42 13.13
CA LEU A 9 -20.97 -21.40 13.15
C LEU A 9 -19.86 -21.87 12.21
N ALA A 10 -19.79 -21.28 11.01
CA ALA A 10 -18.65 -21.43 10.13
C ALA A 10 -17.46 -20.62 10.70
N GLY A 11 -16.61 -21.28 11.46
CA GLY A 11 -15.34 -20.72 11.90
C GLY A 11 -14.42 -20.51 10.69
N LEU A 12 -13.98 -19.27 10.44
CA LEU A 12 -12.87 -18.98 9.53
C LEU A 12 -11.61 -19.64 10.08
N VAL A 13 -11.25 -20.81 9.57
CA VAL A 13 -9.96 -21.45 9.80
C VAL A 13 -8.95 -20.73 8.92
N THR A 14 -8.20 -19.79 9.49
CA THR A 14 -6.96 -19.29 8.87
C THR A 14 -5.96 -20.45 8.89
N GLY A 15 -5.84 -21.16 7.76
CA GLY A 15 -4.96 -22.31 7.65
C GLY A 15 -3.48 -21.90 7.78
N PRO A 16 -2.59 -22.82 8.20
CA PRO A 16 -1.16 -22.55 8.37
C PRO A 16 -0.46 -22.01 7.12
N GLY A 17 -1.01 -22.20 5.93
CA GLY A 17 -0.45 -21.73 4.67
C GLY A 17 -0.37 -20.20 4.51
N ALA A 18 -1.29 -19.43 5.10
CA ALA A 18 -1.27 -17.97 4.99
C ALA A 18 -0.15 -17.35 5.83
N VAL A 19 0.11 -17.90 7.02
CA VAL A 19 1.19 -17.41 7.92
C VAL A 19 2.56 -17.68 7.31
N TRP A 20 2.77 -18.82 6.67
CA TRP A 20 4.03 -19.13 5.98
C TRP A 20 4.29 -18.22 4.79
N ALA A 21 3.24 -17.84 4.03
CA ALA A 21 3.37 -16.91 2.92
C ALA A 21 3.78 -15.51 3.39
N ASP A 22 3.21 -15.01 4.49
CA ASP A 22 3.56 -13.72 5.08
C ASP A 22 5.02 -13.69 5.56
N GLU A 23 5.48 -14.75 6.25
CA GLU A 23 6.86 -14.83 6.74
C GLU A 23 7.89 -14.91 5.60
N GLN A 24 7.57 -15.55 4.48
CA GLN A 24 8.41 -15.56 3.29
C GLN A 24 8.56 -14.13 2.69
N VAL A 25 7.46 -13.37 2.63
CA VAL A 25 7.48 -11.99 2.15
C VAL A 25 8.30 -11.10 3.11
N TRP A 26 8.15 -11.27 4.43
CA TRP A 26 8.97 -10.55 5.41
C TRP A 26 10.46 -10.89 5.29
N ALA A 27 10.80 -12.14 5.03
CA ALA A 27 12.19 -12.57 4.79
C ALA A 27 12.79 -11.89 3.54
N LEU A 28 12.01 -11.76 2.45
CA LEU A 28 12.42 -11.00 1.26
C LEU A 28 12.70 -9.54 1.61
N LEU A 29 11.80 -8.88 2.37
CA LEU A 29 11.98 -7.49 2.78
C LEU A 29 13.20 -7.31 3.68
N LYS A 30 13.51 -8.28 4.53
CA LYS A 30 14.72 -8.28 5.37
C LYS A 30 16.00 -8.36 4.53
N GLY A 31 15.96 -9.06 3.39
CA GLY A 31 17.06 -9.10 2.42
C GLY A 31 17.26 -7.80 1.64
N GLY A 32 16.29 -6.90 1.67
CA GLY A 32 16.34 -5.61 0.95
C GLY A 32 16.09 -5.71 -0.56
N GLY A 33 16.27 -4.58 -1.25
CA GLY A 33 16.18 -4.51 -2.71
C GLY A 33 14.75 -4.63 -3.28
N GLN A 34 13.71 -4.71 -2.43
CA GLN A 34 12.32 -4.82 -2.86
C GLN A 34 11.67 -3.44 -3.00
N VAL A 35 10.53 -3.40 -3.71
CA VAL A 35 9.64 -2.25 -3.73
C VAL A 35 8.32 -2.64 -3.08
N ILE A 36 7.84 -1.79 -2.17
CA ILE A 36 6.64 -2.02 -1.37
C ILE A 36 5.61 -0.97 -1.75
N LEU A 37 4.55 -1.40 -2.42
CA LEU A 37 3.42 -0.54 -2.77
C LEU A 37 2.38 -0.63 -1.65
N ILE A 38 2.07 0.50 -1.01
CA ILE A 38 1.14 0.57 0.12
C ILE A 38 -0.06 1.43 -0.27
N ARG A 39 -1.26 0.90 -0.17
CA ARG A 39 -2.45 1.75 -0.24
C ARG A 39 -2.54 2.60 1.01
N HIS A 40 -2.86 3.91 0.86
CA HIS A 40 -3.13 4.77 2.01
C HIS A 40 -4.05 4.09 3.03
N ALA A 41 -3.91 4.40 4.31
CA ALA A 41 -4.71 3.84 5.38
C ALA A 41 -6.19 4.27 5.31
N ILE A 42 -7.01 3.81 6.22
CA ILE A 42 -8.46 4.02 6.24
C ILE A 42 -8.80 5.53 6.24
N THR A 43 -9.71 5.90 5.36
CA THR A 43 -10.26 7.26 5.24
C THR A 43 -11.73 7.29 5.63
N THR A 44 -12.30 8.49 5.80
CA THR A 44 -13.75 8.64 5.94
C THR A 44 -14.51 7.87 4.85
N PRO A 45 -15.68 7.28 5.15
CA PRO A 45 -16.42 6.39 4.26
C PRO A 45 -17.13 7.16 3.13
N GLU A 46 -16.35 7.60 2.14
CA GLU A 46 -16.85 8.30 0.94
C GLU A 46 -16.15 7.78 -0.30
N VAL A 47 -16.77 7.96 -1.47
CA VAL A 47 -16.18 7.61 -2.78
C VAL A 47 -15.56 8.85 -3.40
N GLY A 48 -14.26 8.81 -3.63
CA GLY A 48 -13.53 9.93 -4.22
C GLY A 48 -13.16 11.02 -3.22
N ASP A 49 -12.81 12.17 -3.73
CA ASP A 49 -12.57 13.40 -2.96
C ASP A 49 -13.76 14.35 -3.16
N PRO A 50 -14.04 15.29 -2.22
CA PRO A 50 -15.09 16.26 -2.37
C PRO A 50 -14.95 17.10 -3.65
N PRO A 51 -16.06 17.62 -4.22
CA PRO A 51 -15.99 18.60 -5.30
C PRO A 51 -15.15 19.82 -4.91
N GLY A 52 -14.29 20.29 -5.82
CA GLY A 52 -13.40 21.41 -5.56
C GLY A 52 -12.14 21.08 -4.75
N MET A 53 -11.83 19.80 -4.56
CA MET A 53 -10.60 19.33 -3.90
C MET A 53 -9.35 19.97 -4.52
N ARG A 54 -8.44 20.44 -3.66
CA ARG A 54 -7.11 20.97 -4.00
C ARG A 54 -6.02 20.18 -3.32
N LEU A 55 -4.91 19.94 -4.05
CA LEU A 55 -3.78 19.17 -3.51
C LEU A 55 -2.98 19.92 -2.43
N ASP A 56 -2.96 21.24 -2.50
CA ASP A 56 -2.26 22.13 -1.57
C ASP A 56 -3.07 22.43 -0.29
N ASP A 57 -4.31 21.97 -0.22
CA ASP A 57 -5.20 22.22 0.92
C ASP A 57 -5.86 20.91 1.40
N CYS A 58 -5.29 20.34 2.46
CA CYS A 58 -5.79 19.09 3.03
C CYS A 58 -7.21 19.19 3.57
N SER A 59 -7.70 20.37 3.95
CA SER A 59 -9.07 20.54 4.47
C SER A 59 -10.14 20.29 3.40
N THR A 60 -9.76 20.37 2.13
CA THR A 60 -10.62 20.11 0.97
C THR A 60 -10.59 18.65 0.49
N GLN A 61 -9.78 17.80 1.13
CA GLN A 61 -9.58 16.42 0.71
C GLN A 61 -10.26 15.43 1.65
N ARG A 62 -10.51 14.24 1.15
CA ARG A 62 -10.88 13.09 1.98
C ARG A 62 -9.64 12.58 2.71
N ASN A 63 -9.61 12.73 4.04
CA ASN A 63 -8.46 12.46 4.89
C ASN A 63 -8.59 11.14 5.67
N LEU A 64 -7.52 10.75 6.36
CA LEU A 64 -7.49 9.57 7.22
C LEU A 64 -8.47 9.73 8.39
N THR A 65 -9.07 8.62 8.80
CA THR A 65 -9.73 8.50 10.10
C THR A 65 -8.69 8.35 11.21
N ASP A 66 -9.11 8.47 12.48
CA ASP A 66 -8.21 8.17 13.62
C ASP A 66 -7.77 6.70 13.63
N GLU A 67 -8.62 5.79 13.17
CA GLU A 67 -8.27 4.39 12.96
C GLU A 67 -7.18 4.27 11.88
N GLY A 68 -7.35 4.92 10.72
CA GLY A 68 -6.34 4.94 9.68
C GLY A 68 -5.00 5.51 10.14
N ARG A 69 -5.00 6.53 11.01
CA ARG A 69 -3.78 7.06 11.63
C ARG A 69 -3.10 6.04 12.55
N ARG A 70 -3.89 5.27 13.31
CA ARG A 70 -3.36 4.17 14.13
C ARG A 70 -2.76 3.06 13.28
N ASP A 71 -3.44 2.66 12.20
CA ASP A 71 -2.96 1.65 11.27
C ASP A 71 -1.64 2.07 10.62
N ALA A 72 -1.53 3.33 10.20
CA ALA A 72 -0.29 3.86 9.63
C ALA A 72 0.89 3.78 10.63
N ARG A 73 0.68 4.10 11.92
CA ARG A 73 1.72 3.95 12.95
C ARG A 73 2.10 2.49 13.16
N ARG A 74 1.10 1.59 13.31
CA ARG A 74 1.34 0.14 13.46
C ARG A 74 2.09 -0.44 12.27
N LEU A 75 1.86 0.08 11.06
CA LEU A 75 2.63 -0.30 9.90
C LEU A 75 4.13 -0.04 10.11
N GLY A 76 4.50 1.17 10.54
CA GLY A 76 5.90 1.51 10.85
C GLY A 76 6.50 0.65 11.97
N GLU A 77 5.73 0.42 13.03
CA GLU A 77 6.13 -0.45 14.13
C GLU A 77 6.45 -1.88 13.66
N ARG A 78 5.67 -2.44 12.73
CA ARG A 78 5.93 -3.76 12.13
C ARG A 78 7.24 -3.83 11.38
N PHE A 79 7.60 -2.75 10.66
CA PHE A 79 8.90 -2.64 9.98
C PHE A 79 10.05 -2.57 10.98
N GLY A 80 9.92 -1.70 11.98
CA GLY A 80 10.92 -1.54 13.03
C GLY A 80 11.16 -2.83 13.83
N ALA A 81 10.09 -3.49 14.27
CA ALA A 81 10.16 -4.74 15.02
C ALA A 81 10.84 -5.89 14.24
N ARG A 82 10.83 -5.85 12.92
CA ARG A 82 11.48 -6.84 12.04
C ARG A 82 12.85 -6.42 11.53
N GLY A 83 13.30 -5.21 11.86
CA GLY A 83 14.55 -4.66 11.36
C GLY A 83 14.57 -4.46 9.83
N ILE A 84 13.41 -4.13 9.24
CA ILE A 84 13.31 -3.90 7.79
C ILE A 84 13.89 -2.52 7.46
N VAL A 85 14.94 -2.50 6.63
CA VAL A 85 15.58 -1.26 6.18
C VAL A 85 14.78 -0.67 5.02
N VAL A 86 14.45 0.61 5.13
CA VAL A 86 13.78 1.42 4.09
C VAL A 86 14.70 2.58 3.74
N ASP A 87 15.18 2.61 2.49
CA ASP A 87 16.12 3.64 2.01
C ASP A 87 15.38 4.88 1.47
N ARG A 88 14.18 4.69 0.92
CA ARG A 88 13.42 5.77 0.31
C ARG A 88 11.92 5.56 0.47
N VAL A 89 11.21 6.64 0.78
CA VAL A 89 9.74 6.66 0.87
C VAL A 89 9.20 7.71 -0.09
N LEU A 90 8.47 7.27 -1.10
CA LEU A 90 7.73 8.12 -2.03
C LEU A 90 6.23 8.01 -1.78
N SER A 91 5.52 9.10 -2.00
CA SER A 91 4.07 9.14 -1.81
C SER A 91 3.36 9.89 -2.92
N SER A 92 2.14 9.48 -3.21
CA SER A 92 1.17 10.34 -3.88
C SER A 92 1.08 11.69 -3.16
N PRO A 93 0.91 12.82 -3.88
CA PRO A 93 0.79 14.14 -3.26
C PRO A 93 -0.53 14.36 -2.49
N TRP A 94 -1.47 13.40 -2.50
CA TRP A 94 -2.69 13.46 -1.69
C TRP A 94 -2.39 13.39 -0.20
N CYS A 95 -3.06 14.23 0.60
CA CYS A 95 -2.81 14.35 2.04
C CYS A 95 -2.92 13.00 2.77
N ARG A 96 -3.92 12.15 2.47
CA ARG A 96 -4.06 10.81 3.05
C ARG A 96 -2.88 9.88 2.78
N CYS A 97 -2.22 10.02 1.61
CA CYS A 97 -1.05 9.22 1.29
C CYS A 97 0.20 9.76 1.99
N LEU A 98 0.40 11.09 1.95
CA LEU A 98 1.50 11.75 2.65
C LEU A 98 1.42 11.50 4.17
N GLU A 99 0.23 11.60 4.76
CA GLU A 99 0.01 11.35 6.18
C GLU A 99 0.28 9.88 6.54
N THR A 100 -0.21 8.91 5.74
CA THR A 100 0.11 7.49 5.92
C THR A 100 1.62 7.26 5.91
N ALA A 101 2.33 7.81 4.93
CA ALA A 101 3.77 7.65 4.79
C ALA A 101 4.54 8.29 5.95
N ARG A 102 4.17 9.51 6.37
CA ARG A 102 4.82 10.21 7.49
C ARG A 102 4.64 9.49 8.83
N LEU A 103 3.43 9.01 9.09
CA LEU A 103 3.12 8.29 10.33
C LEU A 103 3.85 6.95 10.43
N ALA A 104 4.05 6.27 9.29
CA ALA A 104 4.72 4.98 9.25
C ALA A 104 6.25 5.09 9.20
N PHE A 105 6.80 6.03 8.40
CA PHE A 105 8.21 6.04 8.05
C PHE A 105 8.93 7.37 8.34
N GLY A 106 8.23 8.40 8.79
CA GLY A 106 8.80 9.73 9.06
C GLY A 106 8.99 10.55 7.78
N ALA A 107 10.19 10.56 7.20
CA ALA A 107 10.48 11.34 6.00
C ALA A 107 9.79 10.76 4.75
N VAL A 108 9.24 11.64 3.90
CA VAL A 108 8.55 11.27 2.66
C VAL A 108 8.74 12.34 1.59
N GLU A 109 8.94 11.89 0.35
CA GLU A 109 9.00 12.71 -0.85
C GLU A 109 7.70 12.53 -1.66
N ALA A 110 7.04 13.63 -2.05
CA ALA A 110 5.89 13.57 -2.94
C ALA A 110 6.33 13.26 -4.38
N TRP A 111 5.65 12.32 -5.04
CA TRP A 111 5.95 11.93 -6.40
C TRP A 111 4.65 11.79 -7.22
N GLN A 112 4.49 12.65 -8.23
CA GLN A 112 3.26 12.78 -9.03
C GLN A 112 2.76 11.46 -9.67
N PRO A 113 3.62 10.57 -10.21
CA PRO A 113 3.16 9.30 -10.79
C PRO A 113 2.37 8.39 -9.84
N LEU A 114 2.50 8.58 -8.52
CA LEU A 114 1.71 7.86 -7.50
C LEU A 114 0.30 8.45 -7.29
N SER A 115 -0.08 9.50 -8.02
CA SER A 115 -1.40 10.15 -7.94
C SER A 115 -2.56 9.17 -8.15
N ASN A 116 -3.73 9.55 -7.62
CA ASN A 116 -4.95 8.75 -7.77
C ASN A 116 -5.37 8.65 -9.24
N LEU A 117 -5.41 7.44 -9.78
CA LEU A 117 -5.83 7.15 -11.16
C LEU A 117 -7.33 6.84 -11.29
N PHE A 118 -8.10 6.92 -10.21
CA PHE A 118 -9.54 6.74 -10.27
C PHE A 118 -10.19 7.88 -11.08
N GLY A 119 -10.89 7.52 -12.16
CA GLY A 119 -11.54 8.49 -13.07
C GLY A 119 -10.57 9.36 -13.89
N ARG A 120 -9.27 9.04 -13.93
CA ARG A 120 -8.23 9.83 -14.62
C ARG A 120 -7.54 9.00 -15.70
N ASN A 121 -8.16 8.92 -16.88
CA ASN A 121 -7.62 8.11 -17.98
C ASN A 121 -6.47 8.80 -18.74
N GLU A 122 -6.46 10.13 -18.81
CA GLU A 122 -5.52 10.91 -19.62
C GLU A 122 -4.06 10.76 -19.16
N THR A 123 -3.81 10.76 -17.86
CA THR A 123 -2.45 10.66 -17.29
C THR A 123 -2.05 9.22 -16.96
N ARG A 124 -2.98 8.26 -17.07
CA ARG A 124 -2.79 6.87 -16.60
C ARG A 124 -1.58 6.19 -17.24
N SER A 125 -1.49 6.22 -18.56
CA SER A 125 -0.42 5.52 -19.29
C SER A 125 0.96 6.07 -18.93
N GLU A 126 1.08 7.40 -18.81
CA GLU A 126 2.32 8.06 -18.44
C GLU A 126 2.74 7.75 -17.00
N HIS A 127 1.82 7.84 -16.04
CA HIS A 127 2.09 7.50 -14.66
C HIS A 127 2.50 6.03 -14.49
N VAL A 128 1.78 5.10 -15.14
CA VAL A 128 2.13 3.67 -15.11
C VAL A 128 3.50 3.43 -15.74
N ARG A 129 3.85 4.11 -16.83
CA ARG A 129 5.16 4.01 -17.47
C ARG A 129 6.29 4.44 -16.52
N GLN A 130 6.14 5.60 -15.87
CA GLN A 130 7.12 6.13 -14.91
C GLN A 130 7.25 5.22 -13.67
N MET A 131 6.12 4.76 -13.12
CA MET A 131 6.12 3.80 -12.01
C MET A 131 6.81 2.50 -12.39
N ARG A 132 6.56 1.95 -13.59
CA ARG A 132 7.25 0.74 -14.07
C ARG A 132 8.75 0.92 -14.17
N ALA A 133 9.23 2.05 -14.64
CA ALA A 133 10.65 2.35 -14.72
C ALA A 133 11.29 2.26 -13.32
N LEU A 134 10.72 2.97 -12.34
CA LEU A 134 11.22 2.97 -10.96
C LEU A 134 11.10 1.61 -10.28
N VAL A 135 9.94 0.96 -10.38
CA VAL A 135 9.63 -0.31 -9.69
C VAL A 135 10.42 -1.47 -10.27
N GLY A 136 10.72 -1.44 -11.57
CA GLY A 136 11.50 -2.47 -12.24
C GLY A 136 13.01 -2.29 -12.13
N GLU A 137 13.50 -1.18 -11.58
CA GLU A 137 14.93 -0.92 -11.41
C GLU A 137 15.52 -1.81 -10.31
N ARG A 138 16.48 -2.66 -10.67
CA ARG A 138 17.23 -3.45 -9.68
C ARG A 138 18.06 -2.54 -8.78
N ARG A 139 18.04 -2.84 -7.49
CA ARG A 139 18.75 -2.05 -6.48
C ARG A 139 19.41 -2.95 -5.45
N THR A 140 20.48 -2.45 -4.88
CA THR A 140 21.15 -3.01 -3.71
C THR A 140 20.85 -2.12 -2.51
N GLY A 141 20.91 -2.66 -1.31
CA GLY A 141 20.60 -1.92 -0.08
C GLY A 141 19.21 -2.19 0.44
N GLY A 142 18.59 -1.21 1.09
CA GLY A 142 17.25 -1.36 1.68
C GLY A 142 16.13 -1.35 0.65
N ASN A 143 14.91 -1.27 1.14
CA ASN A 143 13.69 -1.30 0.33
C ASN A 143 13.24 0.11 -0.04
N VAL A 144 12.43 0.22 -1.09
CA VAL A 144 11.73 1.46 -1.45
C VAL A 144 10.24 1.30 -1.18
N VAL A 145 9.66 2.26 -0.47
CA VAL A 145 8.24 2.31 -0.16
C VAL A 145 7.54 3.33 -1.06
N LEU A 146 6.42 2.94 -1.63
CA LEU A 146 5.54 3.75 -2.48
C LEU A 146 4.14 3.79 -1.89
N VAL A 147 3.73 4.90 -1.28
CA VAL A 147 2.38 5.05 -0.73
C VAL A 147 1.46 5.69 -1.76
N SER A 148 0.38 4.99 -2.12
CA SER A 148 -0.51 5.41 -3.21
C SER A 148 -1.96 5.00 -2.97
N HIS A 149 -2.73 4.88 -4.04
CA HIS A 149 -4.16 4.58 -4.06
C HIS A 149 -4.41 3.17 -4.63
N GLY A 150 -5.52 2.54 -4.24
CA GLY A 150 -5.88 1.22 -4.74
C GLY A 150 -5.94 1.16 -6.27
N SER A 151 -6.57 2.17 -6.91
CA SER A 151 -6.66 2.28 -8.38
C SER A 151 -5.29 2.36 -9.06
N THR A 152 -4.34 3.07 -8.45
CA THR A 152 -2.98 3.26 -8.97
C THR A 152 -2.14 2.01 -8.83
N ILE A 153 -2.19 1.37 -7.66
CA ILE A 153 -1.50 0.10 -7.42
C ILE A 153 -2.05 -0.99 -8.33
N SER A 154 -3.38 -1.06 -8.48
CA SER A 154 -4.02 -2.02 -9.38
C SER A 154 -3.66 -1.78 -10.85
N ALA A 155 -3.56 -0.52 -11.28
CA ALA A 155 -3.13 -0.20 -12.64
C ALA A 155 -1.70 -0.67 -12.95
N LEU A 156 -0.81 -0.67 -11.96
CA LEU A 156 0.57 -1.10 -12.11
C LEU A 156 0.74 -2.62 -11.98
N THR A 157 0.08 -3.24 -10.99
CA THR A 157 0.35 -4.62 -10.56
C THR A 157 -0.75 -5.62 -10.89
N GLY A 158 -1.96 -5.16 -11.24
CA GLY A 158 -3.16 -5.98 -11.34
C GLY A 158 -3.81 -6.31 -9.98
N VAL A 159 -3.18 -5.93 -8.86
CA VAL A 159 -3.67 -6.23 -7.51
C VAL A 159 -4.36 -5.01 -6.91
N MET A 160 -5.60 -5.17 -6.44
CA MET A 160 -6.35 -4.16 -5.68
C MET A 160 -6.13 -4.40 -4.18
N PRO A 161 -5.30 -3.60 -3.49
CA PRO A 161 -5.07 -3.78 -2.06
C PRO A 161 -6.19 -3.17 -1.21
N ALA A 162 -6.40 -3.71 -0.02
CA ALA A 162 -7.18 -3.06 1.05
C ALA A 162 -6.44 -1.83 1.62
N PRO A 163 -7.11 -0.94 2.39
CA PRO A 163 -6.42 0.15 3.09
C PRO A 163 -5.27 -0.36 3.96
N ALA A 164 -4.12 0.34 3.94
CA ALA A 164 -2.86 -0.02 4.60
C ALA A 164 -2.26 -1.39 4.21
N GLU A 165 -2.84 -2.09 3.25
CA GLU A 165 -2.27 -3.34 2.72
C GLU A 165 -1.06 -3.03 1.83
N MET A 166 -0.07 -3.93 1.88
CA MET A 166 1.18 -3.87 1.14
C MET A 166 1.19 -4.89 -0.01
N VAL A 167 1.60 -4.47 -1.19
CA VAL A 167 1.94 -5.33 -2.33
C VAL A 167 3.45 -5.25 -2.52
N VAL A 168 4.15 -6.35 -2.28
CA VAL A 168 5.60 -6.43 -2.41
C VAL A 168 5.96 -6.93 -3.80
N VAL A 169 6.88 -6.23 -4.45
CA VAL A 169 7.36 -6.60 -5.78
C VAL A 169 8.87 -6.70 -5.81
N THR A 170 9.37 -7.68 -6.54
CA THR A 170 10.80 -7.89 -6.79
C THR A 170 11.19 -7.31 -8.14
N PRO A 171 12.05 -6.27 -8.18
CA PRO A 171 12.56 -5.69 -9.42
C PRO A 171 13.38 -6.68 -10.23
N GLN A 172 13.22 -6.67 -11.57
CA GLN A 172 13.93 -7.58 -12.48
C GLN A 172 14.78 -6.86 -13.53
N GLY A 173 14.79 -5.52 -13.50
CA GLY A 173 15.47 -4.70 -14.49
C GLY A 173 14.60 -4.38 -15.70
N ALA A 174 14.95 -3.32 -16.41
CA ALA A 174 14.28 -2.85 -17.64
C ALA A 174 12.77 -2.66 -17.45
N GLY A 175 12.34 -2.07 -16.35
CA GLY A 175 10.91 -1.81 -16.04
C GLY A 175 10.09 -3.08 -15.73
N ARG A 176 10.75 -4.25 -15.60
CA ARG A 176 10.10 -5.53 -15.26
C ARG A 176 10.17 -5.79 -13.77
N PHE A 177 9.13 -6.41 -13.24
CA PHE A 177 9.06 -6.86 -11.85
C PHE A 177 8.09 -8.04 -11.74
N THR A 178 8.16 -8.77 -10.63
CA THR A 178 7.17 -9.78 -10.23
C THR A 178 6.52 -9.38 -8.92
N VAL A 179 5.24 -9.67 -8.75
CA VAL A 179 4.57 -9.56 -7.44
C VAL A 179 5.05 -10.73 -6.59
N ALA A 180 5.79 -10.43 -5.53
CA ALA A 180 6.36 -11.42 -4.61
C ALA A 180 5.34 -11.87 -3.55
N GLY A 181 4.41 -11.00 -3.19
CA GLY A 181 3.35 -11.31 -2.24
C GLY A 181 2.60 -10.07 -1.75
N ARG A 182 1.70 -10.32 -0.81
CA ARG A 182 0.88 -9.30 -0.16
C ARG A 182 1.03 -9.45 1.36
N LEU A 183 1.00 -8.34 2.08
CA LEU A 183 0.96 -8.33 3.53
C LEU A 183 -0.25 -7.51 3.98
N THR A 184 -1.11 -8.12 4.78
CA THR A 184 -2.33 -7.49 5.29
C THR A 184 -2.01 -6.28 6.15
N ALA A 185 -2.98 -5.36 6.26
CA ALA A 185 -2.93 -4.25 7.20
C ALA A 185 -2.70 -4.73 8.65
N PRO A 186 -2.12 -3.89 9.50
CA PRO A 186 -1.90 -4.21 10.92
C PRO A 186 -3.21 -4.34 11.69
#